data_67fd68dc8d930669b0b21e2480ae9297
#
_entry.id   67fd68dc8d930669b0b21e2480ae9297
#
_cell.length_a   1.000
_cell.length_b   1.000
_cell.length_c   1.000
_cell.angle_alpha   90.00
_cell.angle_beta   90.00
_cell.angle_gamma   90.00
#
_symmetry.space_group_name_H-M   'P 1'
#
loop_
_entity.id
_entity.type
_entity.pdbx_description
1 polymer ?
#
loop_
_entity_poly.entity_id
_entity_poly.type
_entity_poly.pdbx_seq_one_letter_code
_entity_poly.pdbx_strand_id
1 'polypeptide(L)' 'MSMPTRDSNGTILADGDTVTIVKDLKVKGSSTVLKRGTVVKNIRLTDDPAEIEGRTDKVKGLVLRTEFLKRA' A
#
# COMPACT_ATOMS: atom_id res chain seq x y z
N MET A 1 10.76 18.06 -9.41
CA MET A 1 11.22 16.86 -8.70
C MET A 1 10.04 16.19 -8.03
N SER A 2 9.93 14.89 -8.21
CA SER A 2 8.87 14.15 -7.52
C SER A 2 9.24 13.96 -6.05
N MET A 3 8.24 14.06 -5.19
CA MET A 3 8.41 13.75 -3.78
C MET A 3 8.57 12.24 -3.60
N PRO A 4 9.43 11.79 -2.68
CA PRO A 4 9.52 10.35 -2.43
C PRO A 4 8.23 9.82 -1.82
N THR A 5 7.88 8.59 -2.19
CA THR A 5 6.76 7.89 -1.59
C THR A 5 7.19 7.37 -0.22
N ARG A 6 6.44 7.70 0.81
CA ARG A 6 6.75 7.31 2.19
C ARG A 6 5.56 6.60 2.82
N ASP A 7 5.85 5.69 3.74
CA ASP A 7 4.81 5.02 4.51
C ASP A 7 4.29 5.92 5.65
N SER A 8 3.43 5.37 6.51
CA SER A 8 2.84 6.12 7.62
C SER A 8 3.88 6.60 8.65
N ASN A 9 5.05 5.99 8.69
CA ASN A 9 6.14 6.36 9.59
C ASN A 9 7.17 7.27 8.90
N GLY A 10 6.98 7.62 7.65
CA GLY A 10 7.92 8.43 6.90
C GLY A 10 9.06 7.64 6.26
N THR A 11 9.02 6.31 6.30
CA THR A 11 10.03 5.47 5.67
C THR A 11 9.84 5.48 4.15
N ILE A 12 10.91 5.70 3.41
CA ILE A 12 10.85 5.74 1.95
C ILE A 12 10.54 4.35 1.41
N LEU A 13 9.57 4.29 0.51
CA LEU A 13 9.16 3.06 -0.17
C LEU A 13 9.75 3.01 -1.57
N ALA A 14 9.99 1.80 -2.06
CA ALA A 14 10.50 1.57 -3.41
C ALA A 14 9.74 0.42 -4.07
N ASP A 15 9.85 0.33 -5.40
CA ASP A 15 9.26 -0.79 -6.13
C ASP A 15 9.79 -2.11 -5.58
N GLY A 16 8.89 -3.05 -5.36
CA GLY A 16 9.24 -4.37 -4.86
C GLY A 16 9.25 -4.49 -3.35
N ASP A 17 9.03 -3.40 -2.63
CA ASP A 17 8.98 -3.44 -1.17
C ASP A 17 7.76 -4.20 -0.68
N THR A 18 7.83 -4.62 0.58
CA THR A 18 6.72 -5.25 1.29
C THR A 18 6.21 -4.27 2.34
N VAL A 19 4.90 -4.11 2.42
CA VAL A 19 4.28 -3.23 3.42
C VAL A 19 3.20 -3.98 4.17
N THR A 20 2.92 -3.51 5.38
CA THR A 20 1.84 -4.05 6.22
C THR A 20 0.77 -2.97 6.37
N ILE A 21 -0.48 -3.37 6.24
CA ILE A 21 -1.61 -2.47 6.44
C ILE A 21 -1.80 -2.23 7.92
N VAL A 22 -1.86 -0.96 8.34
CA VAL A 22 -1.90 -0.60 9.75
C VAL A 22 -3.30 -0.34 10.28
N LYS A 23 -4.32 -0.43 9.43
CA LYS A 23 -5.72 -0.34 9.84
C LYS A 23 -6.60 -1.09 8.83
N ASP A 24 -7.82 -1.41 9.22
CA ASP A 24 -8.76 -2.07 8.32
C ASP A 24 -9.11 -1.14 7.16
N LEU A 25 -9.01 -1.63 5.94
CA LEU A 25 -9.31 -0.87 4.73
C LEU A 25 -10.34 -1.61 3.89
N LYS A 26 -11.35 -0.87 3.42
CA LYS A 26 -12.30 -1.40 2.46
C LYS A 26 -11.80 -1.12 1.05
N VAL A 27 -11.72 -2.16 0.23
CA VAL A 27 -11.31 -2.01 -1.16
C VAL A 27 -12.43 -1.34 -1.94
N LYS A 28 -12.13 -0.22 -2.57
CA LYS A 28 -13.10 0.55 -3.34
C LYS A 28 -13.62 -0.28 -4.51
N GLY A 29 -14.94 -0.33 -4.66
CA GLY A 29 -15.56 -1.08 -5.76
C GLY A 29 -15.66 -2.58 -5.52
N SER A 30 -15.33 -3.04 -4.31
CA SER A 30 -15.38 -4.45 -3.94
C SER A 30 -15.96 -4.59 -2.53
N SER A 31 -16.50 -5.77 -2.22
CA SER A 31 -16.92 -6.08 -0.86
C SER A 31 -15.77 -6.56 0.03
N THR A 32 -14.57 -6.64 -0.53
CA THR A 32 -13.39 -7.13 0.19
C THR A 32 -12.90 -6.09 1.19
N VAL A 33 -12.62 -6.53 2.41
CA VAL A 33 -12.01 -5.70 3.45
C VAL A 33 -10.63 -6.25 3.74
N LEU A 34 -9.63 -5.38 3.71
CA LEU A 34 -8.26 -5.73 4.07
C LEU A 34 -8.08 -5.42 5.55
N LYS A 35 -7.81 -6.45 6.33
CA LYS A 35 -7.65 -6.31 7.78
C LYS A 35 -6.29 -5.75 8.13
N ARG A 36 -6.22 -5.05 9.25
CA ARG A 36 -4.96 -4.60 9.83
C ARG A 36 -4.03 -5.80 9.99
N GLY A 37 -2.76 -5.62 9.63
CA GLY A 37 -1.79 -6.69 9.67
C GLY A 37 -1.65 -7.45 8.36
N THR A 38 -2.49 -7.16 7.37
CA THR A 38 -2.37 -7.77 6.04
C THR A 38 -1.07 -7.31 5.40
N VAL A 39 -0.31 -8.25 4.86
CA VAL A 39 0.96 -7.98 4.19
C VAL A 39 0.73 -7.86 2.69
N VAL A 40 1.24 -6.78 2.11
CA VAL A 40 1.21 -6.54 0.67
C VAL A 40 2.64 -6.58 0.17
N LYS A 41 2.93 -7.53 -0.70
CA LYS A 41 4.29 -7.74 -1.23
C LYS A 41 4.42 -7.17 -2.64
N ASN A 42 5.66 -6.87 -2.99
CA ASN A 42 6.02 -6.47 -4.35
C ASN A 42 5.20 -5.26 -4.82
N ILE A 43 5.17 -4.23 -3.99
CA ILE A 43 4.46 -3.01 -4.31
C ILE A 43 5.11 -2.28 -5.48
N ARG A 44 4.32 -1.43 -6.14
CA ARG A 44 4.80 -0.54 -7.20
C ARG A 44 4.45 0.88 -6.85
N LEU A 45 5.37 1.78 -7.12
CA LEU A 45 5.11 3.21 -6.94
C LEU A 45 4.25 3.70 -8.10
N THR A 46 3.42 4.70 -7.82
CA THR A 46 2.57 5.34 -8.83
C THR A 46 3.07 6.76 -9.07
N ASP A 47 2.40 7.49 -9.97
CA ASP A 47 2.69 8.90 -10.20
C ASP A 47 2.35 9.76 -8.98
N ASP A 48 1.52 9.25 -8.07
CA ASP A 48 1.13 9.96 -6.86
C ASP A 48 1.97 9.45 -5.68
N PRO A 49 2.78 10.32 -5.04
CA PRO A 49 3.62 9.89 -3.92
C PRO A 49 2.82 9.48 -2.67
N ALA A 50 1.52 9.75 -2.64
CA ALA A 50 0.64 9.34 -1.54
C ALA A 50 0.01 7.97 -1.76
N GLU A 51 0.32 7.30 -2.87
CA GLU A 51 -0.30 6.03 -3.22
C GLU A 51 0.72 5.03 -3.74
N ILE A 52 0.42 3.75 -3.53
CA ILE A 52 1.19 2.65 -4.14
C ILE A 52 0.20 1.67 -4.75
N GLU A 53 0.70 0.89 -5.69
CA GLU A 53 -0.06 -0.21 -6.27
C GLU A 53 0.51 -1.52 -5.72
N GLY A 54 -0.38 -2.43 -5.36
CA GLY A 54 0.03 -3.72 -4.84
C GLY A 54 -0.99 -4.79 -5.17
N ARG A 55 -0.74 -5.98 -4.69
CA ARG A 55 -1.69 -7.08 -4.82
C ARG A 55 -1.61 -8.00 -3.63
N THR A 56 -2.72 -8.62 -3.31
CA THR A 56 -2.80 -9.67 -2.30
C THR A 56 -3.32 -10.94 -2.96
N ASP A 57 -3.40 -12.03 -2.20
CA ASP A 57 -3.96 -13.28 -2.70
C ASP A 57 -5.40 -13.12 -3.17
N LYS A 58 -6.12 -12.17 -2.60
CA LYS A 58 -7.54 -11.96 -2.87
C LYS A 58 -7.83 -10.89 -3.91
N VAL A 59 -6.94 -9.91 -4.05
CA VAL A 59 -7.18 -8.75 -4.91
C VAL A 59 -5.91 -8.42 -5.68
N LYS A 60 -6.06 -8.25 -7.00
CA LYS A 60 -4.98 -7.81 -7.89
C LYS A 60 -5.21 -6.34 -8.24
N GLY A 61 -4.12 -5.61 -8.40
CA GLY A 61 -4.20 -4.23 -8.84
C GLY A 61 -4.78 -3.28 -7.80
N LEU A 62 -4.46 -3.51 -6.53
CA LEU A 62 -4.85 -2.62 -5.45
C LEU A 62 -4.10 -1.31 -5.52
N VAL A 63 -4.81 -0.19 -5.37
CA VAL A 63 -4.20 1.11 -5.12
C VAL A 63 -4.46 1.45 -3.66
N LEU A 64 -3.40 1.67 -2.92
CA LEU A 64 -3.46 1.91 -1.46
C LEU A 64 -2.79 3.24 -1.13
N ARG A 65 -3.36 3.95 -0.16
CA ARG A 65 -2.76 5.19 0.33
C ARG A 65 -1.66 4.84 1.32
N THR A 66 -0.51 5.48 1.16
CA THR A 66 0.68 5.18 1.99
C THR A 66 0.47 5.51 3.47
N GLU A 67 -0.46 6.42 3.78
CA GLU A 67 -0.76 6.78 5.17
C GLU A 67 -1.31 5.60 5.99
N PHE A 68 -1.79 4.55 5.32
CA PHE A 68 -2.32 3.35 5.96
C PHE A 68 -1.34 2.18 5.91
N LEU A 69 -0.10 2.42 5.52
CA LEU A 69 0.89 1.38 5.29
C LEU A 69 2.12 1.61 6.15
N LYS A 70 2.78 0.51 6.50
CA LYS A 70 4.05 0.51 7.20
C LYS A 70 4.99 -0.45 6.48
N ARG A 71 6.19 0.00 6.17
CA ARG A 71 7.19 -0.87 5.56
C ARG A 71 7.52 -2.02 6.50
N ALA A 72 7.43 -3.23 5.98
CA ALA A 72 7.73 -4.44 6.74
C ALA A 72 9.23 -4.66 6.86
#